data_d1f5247d6b172718db7450be393e1021
#
_entry.id   d1f5247d6b172718db7450be393e1021
#
_cell.length_a   1.000
_cell.length_b   1.000
_cell.length_c   1.000
_cell.angle_alpha   90.00
_cell.angle_beta   90.00
_cell.angle_gamma   90.00
#
_symmetry.space_group_name_H-M   'P 1'
#
loop_
_entity.id
_entity.type
_entity.pdbx_description
1 polymer ?
#
loop_
_entity_poly.entity_id
_entity_poly.type
_entity_poly.pdbx_seq_one_letter_code
_entity_poly.pdbx_strand_id
1 'polypeptide(L)'
;NDRRDAALGSLAVLPDELLCAIVDLLQPTDIGRLACVSSVMYILCNEEPLWMSKYLSVGGHLEYKCSWKKTTLSRLSLCSGNSELEQKARHFDGFNSLFLYRRWYRCFTTLSSYSFDNGHVERKDDLSLDHFHSQYDGKGPVLLGKLAETWPARTKWTIQQLVHDYGEVTFRISQRSPKKIIMKLKDYVSYMELQHDEDPLYIFDDKFGETTPALLEDYRVPHLFQEDLFGVLDYEQRPAFRWLIIGPERSGASWHVDPGLTSAWNTLLCGRKRWALYPPGRVPGGVTVHVSDEDGDVDIETPTSLQWWLDIYPHLAEHEKPLECTQLPGETIFVPSGWWHCVLNLETTVAVTQNFVNQSNFEHVCLDMAPGHCHKGVCRAGLLAVPGKSVRDIENHPAGTMSAWNHNDMTRAEKRLKGSGSVRASNSANQCASFEFSDVHESLENQVFSYDIGFLSQFLEKEKDHYTSVWSPTNPIGQREAREWLRRLWVLKPELRGLIWKGACLAISVDKWYACLEEVSACHSLPPPSEDEKLPVGTGLHCFRQCD
;
A
#
# COMPACT_ATOMS: atom_id res chain seq x y z
N ASN A 1 40.46 22.90 1.91
CA ASN A 1 41.01 21.60 1.49
C ASN A 1 40.00 20.52 1.80
N ASP A 2 39.52 19.83 0.77
CA ASP A 2 38.64 18.69 0.94
C ASP A 2 39.42 17.52 1.57
N ARG A 3 38.91 16.95 2.65
CA ARG A 3 39.53 15.84 3.36
C ARG A 3 39.04 14.47 2.90
N ARG A 4 38.12 14.42 1.90
CA ARG A 4 37.48 13.19 1.47
C ARG A 4 38.49 12.11 1.10
N ASP A 5 39.41 12.41 0.20
CA ASP A 5 40.40 11.43 -0.29
C ASP A 5 41.31 10.94 0.81
N ALA A 6 41.81 11.83 1.66
CA ALA A 6 42.67 11.47 2.77
C ALA A 6 41.96 10.66 3.86
N ALA A 7 40.65 10.89 4.05
CA ALA A 7 39.88 10.25 5.10
C ALA A 7 39.24 8.91 4.68
N LEU A 8 38.99 8.70 3.40
CA LEU A 8 38.33 7.51 2.84
C LEU A 8 39.31 6.59 2.07
N GLY A 9 40.49 7.10 1.67
CA GLY A 9 41.42 6.33 0.85
C GLY A 9 40.76 5.84 -0.44
N SER A 10 40.89 4.53 -0.73
CA SER A 10 40.29 3.93 -1.93
C SER A 10 38.75 3.98 -1.96
N LEU A 11 38.08 4.18 -0.84
CA LEU A 11 36.61 4.35 -0.79
C LEU A 11 36.16 5.73 -1.26
N ALA A 12 37.06 6.70 -1.44
CA ALA A 12 36.71 8.05 -1.89
C ALA A 12 36.07 8.10 -3.29
N VAL A 13 36.24 7.06 -4.10
CA VAL A 13 35.58 6.91 -5.42
C VAL A 13 34.08 6.63 -5.33
N LEU A 14 33.59 6.16 -4.18
CA LEU A 14 32.18 5.86 -3.99
C LEU A 14 31.42 7.12 -3.61
N PRO A 15 30.22 7.34 -4.15
CA PRO A 15 29.33 8.41 -3.70
C PRO A 15 28.87 8.17 -2.26
N ASP A 16 28.46 9.24 -1.57
CA ASP A 16 28.09 9.17 -0.15
C ASP A 16 26.87 8.28 0.11
N GLU A 17 25.95 8.20 -0.85
CA GLU A 17 24.80 7.30 -0.83
C GLU A 17 25.23 5.85 -0.68
N LEU A 18 26.19 5.41 -1.50
CA LEU A 18 26.71 4.04 -1.44
C LEU A 18 27.53 3.80 -0.17
N LEU A 19 28.27 4.78 0.31
CA LEU A 19 28.99 4.67 1.58
C LEU A 19 28.01 4.51 2.74
N CYS A 20 26.94 5.28 2.79
CA CYS A 20 25.89 5.12 3.80
C CYS A 20 25.21 3.75 3.71
N ALA A 21 24.89 3.26 2.49
CA ALA A 21 24.31 1.95 2.28
C ALA A 21 25.25 0.81 2.76
N ILE A 22 26.55 0.92 2.49
CA ILE A 22 27.56 -0.05 2.98
C ILE A 22 27.62 -0.03 4.51
N VAL A 23 27.64 1.17 5.13
CA VAL A 23 27.66 1.28 6.59
C VAL A 23 26.38 0.71 7.22
N ASP A 24 25.23 0.84 6.54
CA ASP A 24 23.96 0.26 7.00
C ASP A 24 23.95 -1.28 6.98
N LEU A 25 24.82 -1.94 6.27
CA LEU A 25 24.97 -3.40 6.32
C LEU A 25 25.76 -3.89 7.56
N LEU A 26 26.49 -3.00 8.24
CA LEU A 26 27.36 -3.37 9.35
C LEU A 26 26.61 -3.54 10.67
N GLN A 27 27.17 -4.33 11.58
CA GLN A 27 26.68 -4.44 12.95
C GLN A 27 26.99 -3.17 13.76
N PRO A 28 26.18 -2.80 14.76
CA PRO A 28 26.37 -1.60 15.56
C PRO A 28 27.76 -1.46 16.19
N THR A 29 28.39 -2.57 16.60
CA THR A 29 29.75 -2.60 17.14
C THR A 29 30.80 -2.24 16.08
N ASP A 30 30.62 -2.67 14.84
CA ASP A 30 31.54 -2.38 13.74
C ASP A 30 31.36 -0.96 13.21
N ILE A 31 30.12 -0.44 13.21
CA ILE A 31 29.83 0.99 12.98
C ILE A 31 30.60 1.84 14.01
N GLY A 32 30.56 1.46 15.28
CA GLY A 32 31.31 2.13 16.34
C GLY A 32 32.82 2.12 16.11
N ARG A 33 33.38 1.01 15.64
CA ARG A 33 34.82 0.90 15.29
C ARG A 33 35.16 1.75 14.07
N LEU A 34 34.30 1.69 13.04
CA LEU A 34 34.51 2.45 11.81
C LEU A 34 34.41 3.96 12.06
N ALA A 35 33.57 4.42 12.97
CA ALA A 35 33.49 5.81 13.40
C ALA A 35 34.79 6.37 14.00
N CYS A 36 35.73 5.51 14.44
CA CYS A 36 37.02 5.91 15.00
C CYS A 36 38.14 6.01 13.96
N VAL A 37 37.86 5.65 12.68
CA VAL A 37 38.92 5.57 11.64
C VAL A 37 39.27 6.95 11.08
N SER A 38 38.29 7.79 10.81
CA SER A 38 38.51 9.13 10.28
C SER A 38 37.34 10.06 10.60
N SER A 39 37.54 11.38 10.39
CA SER A 39 36.48 12.36 10.58
C SER A 39 35.28 12.15 9.64
N VAL A 40 35.52 11.76 8.40
CA VAL A 40 34.43 11.47 7.43
C VAL A 40 33.66 10.24 7.85
N MET A 41 34.36 9.14 8.21
CA MET A 41 33.68 7.95 8.74
C MET A 41 32.95 8.24 10.04
N TYR A 42 33.47 9.10 10.90
CA TYR A 42 32.75 9.53 12.09
C TYR A 42 31.41 10.19 11.73
N ILE A 43 31.38 11.08 10.73
CA ILE A 43 30.16 11.73 10.28
C ILE A 43 29.17 10.68 9.77
N LEU A 44 29.55 9.87 8.77
CA LEU A 44 28.69 8.87 8.14
C LEU A 44 28.14 7.84 9.12
N CYS A 45 28.95 7.40 10.09
CA CYS A 45 28.57 6.44 11.12
C CYS A 45 27.69 7.03 12.25
N ASN A 46 27.49 8.34 12.29
CA ASN A 46 26.66 9.00 13.29
C ASN A 46 25.36 9.57 12.73
N GLU A 47 25.05 9.34 11.45
CA GLU A 47 23.81 9.75 10.84
C GLU A 47 22.59 9.10 11.54
N GLU A 48 21.60 9.91 11.91
CA GLU A 48 20.39 9.46 12.61
C GLU A 48 19.62 8.37 11.85
N PRO A 49 19.41 8.46 10.51
CA PRO A 49 18.72 7.41 9.76
C PRO A 49 19.41 6.04 9.79
N LEU A 50 20.74 6.00 9.88
CA LEU A 50 21.49 4.75 10.08
C LEU A 50 21.07 4.06 11.38
N TRP A 51 21.03 4.80 12.48
CA TRP A 51 20.69 4.25 13.80
C TRP A 51 19.21 3.94 13.93
N MET A 52 18.34 4.72 13.25
CA MET A 52 16.93 4.42 13.09
C MET A 52 16.73 3.06 12.39
N SER A 53 17.39 2.83 11.25
CA SER A 53 17.35 1.55 10.52
C SER A 53 17.75 0.38 11.43
N LYS A 54 18.85 0.51 12.19
CA LYS A 54 19.29 -0.52 13.15
C LYS A 54 18.27 -0.78 14.25
N TYR A 55 17.62 0.25 14.77
CA TYR A 55 16.56 0.07 15.76
C TYR A 55 15.37 -0.67 15.17
N LEU A 56 14.87 -0.18 14.03
CA LEU A 56 13.67 -0.70 13.39
C LEU A 56 13.83 -2.15 12.93
N SER A 57 15.04 -2.55 12.53
CA SER A 57 15.34 -3.95 12.15
C SER A 57 15.13 -4.96 13.27
N VAL A 58 15.15 -4.52 14.53
CA VAL A 58 14.88 -5.38 15.70
C VAL A 58 13.38 -5.52 15.98
N GLY A 59 12.60 -4.48 15.74
CA GLY A 59 11.14 -4.45 15.99
C GLY A 59 10.78 -4.35 17.49
N GLY A 60 9.49 -4.34 17.84
CA GLY A 60 9.01 -4.36 19.21
C GLY A 60 8.68 -2.98 19.80
N HIS A 61 8.76 -2.86 21.12
CA HIS A 61 8.39 -1.62 21.82
C HIS A 61 9.48 -0.55 21.66
N LEU A 62 9.09 0.67 21.25
CA LEU A 62 9.99 1.81 21.06
C LEU A 62 9.86 2.82 22.18
N GLU A 63 10.99 3.15 22.81
CA GLU A 63 11.17 4.26 23.72
C GLU A 63 12.25 5.19 23.15
N TYR A 64 11.85 6.29 22.56
CA TYR A 64 12.77 7.24 21.92
C TYR A 64 13.51 8.09 22.95
N LYS A 65 14.83 8.21 22.81
CA LYS A 65 15.71 8.91 23.77
C LYS A 65 16.42 10.13 23.16
N CYS A 66 15.67 11.01 22.54
CA CYS A 66 16.12 12.26 21.92
C CYS A 66 17.08 12.10 20.71
N SER A 67 17.56 10.90 20.42
CA SER A 67 18.30 10.58 19.20
C SER A 67 18.20 9.09 18.91
N TRP A 68 18.27 8.70 17.64
CA TRP A 68 18.21 7.31 17.24
C TRP A 68 19.43 6.52 17.68
N LYS A 69 20.61 7.14 17.63
CA LYS A 69 21.82 6.51 18.13
C LYS A 69 21.70 6.15 19.60
N LYS A 70 21.31 7.10 20.47
CA LYS A 70 21.14 6.87 21.91
C LYS A 70 20.07 5.82 22.18
N THR A 71 18.95 5.89 21.47
CA THR A 71 17.85 4.93 21.54
C THR A 71 18.32 3.51 21.22
N THR A 72 19.03 3.33 20.11
CA THR A 72 19.53 2.03 19.64
C THR A 72 20.57 1.45 20.59
N LEU A 73 21.58 2.24 20.98
CA LEU A 73 22.63 1.79 21.88
C LEU A 73 22.10 1.40 23.27
N SER A 74 21.12 2.17 23.78
CA SER A 74 20.45 1.84 25.04
C SER A 74 19.70 0.50 24.97
N ARG A 75 18.98 0.25 23.88
CA ARG A 75 18.27 -1.02 23.66
C ARG A 75 19.18 -2.22 23.56
N LEU A 76 20.31 -2.07 22.87
CA LEU A 76 21.28 -3.14 22.66
C LEU A 76 22.18 -3.39 23.88
N SER A 77 21.96 -2.66 24.99
CA SER A 77 22.78 -2.72 26.20
C SER A 77 24.29 -2.51 25.92
N LEU A 78 24.59 -1.78 24.85
CA LEU A 78 25.97 -1.46 24.45
C LEU A 78 26.53 -0.26 25.26
N CYS A 79 25.69 0.42 26.04
CA CYS A 79 26.10 1.47 26.97
C CYS A 79 25.89 0.96 28.41
N SER A 80 26.95 0.49 29.05
CA SER A 80 26.96 0.23 30.49
C SER A 80 27.29 1.53 31.22
N GLY A 81 26.29 2.11 31.89
CA GLY A 81 26.48 3.21 32.83
C GLY A 81 25.66 4.44 32.52
N ASN A 82 25.18 5.08 33.60
CA ASN A 82 24.53 6.40 33.64
C ASN A 82 25.51 7.53 33.28
N SER A 83 26.33 7.40 32.24
CA SER A 83 27.08 8.54 31.78
C SER A 83 26.17 9.39 30.92
N GLU A 84 25.61 10.43 31.51
CA GLU A 84 25.24 11.66 30.84
C GLU A 84 26.47 12.26 30.15
N LEU A 85 27.04 11.51 29.21
CA LEU A 85 27.98 12.07 28.26
C LEU A 85 27.14 12.95 27.33
N GLU A 86 26.95 14.20 27.74
CA GLU A 86 26.71 15.29 26.79
C GLU A 86 27.80 15.15 25.74
N GLN A 87 27.48 14.54 24.62
CA GLN A 87 28.38 14.52 23.48
C GLN A 87 28.49 15.97 23.01
N LYS A 88 29.56 16.65 23.45
CA LYS A 88 29.92 17.94 22.84
C LYS A 88 29.93 17.76 21.35
N ALA A 89 29.14 18.57 20.65
CA ALA A 89 29.11 18.59 19.20
C ALA A 89 30.55 18.72 18.70
N ARG A 90 31.02 17.77 17.93
CA ARG A 90 32.36 17.81 17.32
C ARG A 90 32.22 18.57 16.01
N HIS A 91 33.08 19.56 15.81
CA HIS A 91 33.17 20.30 14.56
C HIS A 91 34.29 19.74 13.71
N PHE A 92 34.00 19.45 12.45
CA PHE A 92 34.96 18.94 11.48
C PHE A 92 34.94 19.84 10.24
N ASP A 93 36.10 20.35 9.84
CA ASP A 93 36.24 21.15 8.64
C ASP A 93 36.71 20.29 7.45
N GLY A 94 36.36 20.72 6.24
CA GLY A 94 36.91 20.15 5.00
C GLY A 94 36.26 18.86 4.53
N PHE A 95 35.00 18.62 4.92
CA PHE A 95 34.17 17.61 4.29
C PHE A 95 32.85 18.22 3.84
N ASN A 96 32.55 18.10 2.54
CA ASN A 96 31.30 18.57 1.94
C ASN A 96 30.58 17.37 1.32
N SER A 97 29.31 17.20 1.65
CA SER A 97 28.45 16.16 1.11
C SER A 97 27.12 16.77 0.69
N LEU A 98 26.87 16.81 -0.61
CA LEU A 98 25.58 17.26 -1.13
C LEU A 98 24.44 16.32 -0.69
N PHE A 99 24.72 15.02 -0.59
CA PHE A 99 23.80 14.01 -0.12
C PHE A 99 23.35 14.29 1.33
N LEU A 100 24.29 14.43 2.26
CA LEU A 100 23.97 14.73 3.66
C LEU A 100 23.33 16.11 3.81
N TYR A 101 23.74 17.11 3.02
CA TYR A 101 23.12 18.42 3.02
C TYR A 101 21.65 18.35 2.59
N ARG A 102 21.31 17.61 1.52
CA ARG A 102 19.92 17.41 1.08
C ARG A 102 19.08 16.72 2.16
N ARG A 103 19.61 15.71 2.85
CA ARG A 103 18.94 15.06 3.98
C ARG A 103 18.66 16.05 5.11
N TRP A 104 19.69 16.79 5.53
CA TRP A 104 19.54 17.84 6.53
C TRP A 104 18.49 18.89 6.10
N TYR A 105 18.56 19.34 4.85
CA TYR A 105 17.59 20.29 4.31
C TYR A 105 16.15 19.77 4.42
N ARG A 106 15.91 18.51 4.10
CA ARG A 106 14.59 17.90 4.22
C ARG A 106 14.09 17.84 5.66
N CYS A 107 14.96 17.63 6.64
CA CYS A 107 14.59 17.63 8.06
C CYS A 107 14.08 18.99 8.56
N PHE A 108 14.54 20.09 7.96
CA PHE A 108 14.31 21.46 8.45
C PHE A 108 13.59 22.39 7.46
N THR A 109 13.27 21.94 6.28
CA THR A 109 12.56 22.76 5.29
C THR A 109 11.15 23.10 5.76
N THR A 110 10.70 24.32 5.42
CA THR A 110 9.31 24.72 5.69
C THR A 110 8.37 24.19 4.61
N LEU A 111 7.19 23.73 5.00
CA LEU A 111 6.16 23.21 4.12
C LEU A 111 5.07 24.23 3.78
N SER A 112 5.23 25.49 4.17
CA SER A 112 4.22 26.54 3.97
C SER A 112 3.83 26.75 2.50
N SER A 113 4.78 26.54 1.56
CA SER A 113 4.52 26.64 0.11
C SER A 113 3.56 25.56 -0.42
N TYR A 114 3.42 24.44 0.29
CA TYR A 114 2.52 23.34 -0.10
C TYR A 114 1.10 23.47 0.47
N SER A 115 0.81 24.52 1.24
CA SER A 115 -0.53 24.76 1.78
C SER A 115 -1.51 25.31 0.75
N PHE A 116 -1.03 25.81 -0.39
CA PHE A 116 -1.86 26.31 -1.46
C PHE A 116 -2.61 25.18 -2.17
N ASP A 117 -3.91 25.39 -2.39
CA ASP A 117 -4.76 24.42 -3.08
C ASP A 117 -5.17 24.95 -4.46
N ASN A 118 -4.84 24.20 -5.50
CA ASN A 118 -5.15 24.55 -6.89
C ASN A 118 -6.61 24.24 -7.27
N GLY A 119 -7.36 23.54 -6.42
CA GLY A 119 -8.74 23.12 -6.72
C GLY A 119 -8.84 22.02 -7.78
N HIS A 120 -7.77 21.24 -8.00
CA HIS A 120 -7.78 20.15 -8.97
C HIS A 120 -8.69 18.99 -8.55
N VAL A 121 -8.90 18.79 -7.26
CA VAL A 121 -9.87 17.85 -6.72
C VAL A 121 -11.13 18.62 -6.32
N GLU A 122 -12.25 18.21 -6.87
CA GLU A 122 -13.53 18.89 -6.64
C GLU A 122 -13.96 18.79 -5.18
N ARG A 123 -14.51 19.89 -4.62
CA ARG A 123 -15.10 19.94 -3.27
C ARG A 123 -16.60 19.97 -3.32
N LYS A 124 -17.23 19.14 -2.52
CA LYS A 124 -18.69 19.08 -2.33
C LYS A 124 -19.03 19.09 -0.86
N ASP A 125 -19.98 19.91 -0.48
CA ASP A 125 -20.48 19.96 0.90
C ASP A 125 -21.58 18.95 1.15
N ASP A 126 -22.43 18.76 0.16
CA ASP A 126 -23.54 17.84 0.19
C ASP A 126 -23.60 17.05 -1.11
N LEU A 127 -23.72 15.72 -1.00
CA LEU A 127 -23.70 14.83 -2.14
C LEU A 127 -24.66 13.67 -1.89
N SER A 128 -25.66 13.52 -2.78
CA SER A 128 -26.53 12.35 -2.74
C SER A 128 -25.78 11.09 -3.19
N LEU A 129 -26.24 9.94 -2.71
CA LEU A 129 -25.66 8.65 -3.07
C LEU A 129 -25.67 8.40 -4.59
N ASP A 130 -26.79 8.73 -5.26
CA ASP A 130 -26.91 8.59 -6.71
C ASP A 130 -25.92 9.49 -7.48
N HIS A 131 -25.71 10.71 -6.98
CA HIS A 131 -24.74 11.61 -7.59
C HIS A 131 -23.32 11.10 -7.35
N PHE A 132 -23.01 10.61 -6.15
CA PHE A 132 -21.72 10.00 -5.85
C PHE A 132 -21.43 8.83 -6.79
N HIS A 133 -22.31 7.86 -6.92
CA HIS A 133 -22.14 6.72 -7.83
C HIS A 133 -22.05 7.13 -9.30
N SER A 134 -22.80 8.13 -9.73
CA SER A 134 -22.79 8.55 -11.13
C SER A 134 -21.56 9.36 -11.52
N GLN A 135 -20.92 10.10 -10.61
CA GLN A 135 -19.85 11.04 -10.94
C GLN A 135 -18.46 10.66 -10.40
N TYR A 136 -18.38 10.00 -9.24
CA TYR A 136 -17.11 9.81 -8.53
C TYR A 136 -16.73 8.35 -8.29
N ASP A 137 -17.71 7.51 -7.96
CA ASP A 137 -17.48 6.11 -7.62
C ASP A 137 -16.88 5.34 -8.80
N GLY A 138 -15.66 4.82 -8.61
CA GLY A 138 -14.87 4.21 -9.67
C GLY A 138 -14.35 5.15 -10.77
N LYS A 139 -14.48 6.48 -10.61
CA LYS A 139 -14.15 7.47 -11.66
C LYS A 139 -13.09 8.47 -11.26
N GLY A 140 -13.21 9.09 -10.10
CA GLY A 140 -12.28 10.12 -9.67
C GLY A 140 -12.40 10.49 -8.20
N PRO A 141 -11.36 11.11 -7.62
CA PRO A 141 -11.37 11.56 -6.24
C PRO A 141 -12.28 12.77 -6.05
N VAL A 142 -12.80 12.92 -4.84
CA VAL A 142 -13.58 14.08 -4.40
C VAL A 142 -13.33 14.39 -2.94
N LEU A 143 -13.33 15.68 -2.56
CA LEU A 143 -13.30 16.17 -1.19
C LEU A 143 -14.72 16.49 -0.73
N LEU A 144 -15.11 16.02 0.47
CA LEU A 144 -16.45 16.08 1.02
C LEU A 144 -16.43 16.82 2.36
N GLY A 145 -17.04 17.99 2.42
CA GLY A 145 -16.88 18.93 3.54
C GLY A 145 -17.70 18.59 4.80
N LYS A 146 -18.87 17.96 4.67
CA LYS A 146 -19.85 17.88 5.78
C LYS A 146 -20.04 16.50 6.41
N LEU A 147 -19.38 15.47 5.91
CA LEU A 147 -19.61 14.10 6.37
C LEU A 147 -19.27 13.85 7.85
N ALA A 148 -18.32 14.61 8.38
CA ALA A 148 -17.85 14.46 9.76
C ALA A 148 -18.38 15.53 10.74
N GLU A 149 -19.25 16.42 10.33
CA GLU A 149 -19.70 17.55 11.17
C GLU A 149 -20.26 17.13 12.53
N THR A 150 -20.96 16.01 12.58
CA THR A 150 -21.63 15.51 13.79
C THR A 150 -20.80 14.51 14.58
N TRP A 151 -19.58 14.24 14.17
CA TRP A 151 -18.74 13.27 14.86
C TRP A 151 -18.16 13.82 16.17
N PRO A 152 -18.29 13.11 17.30
CA PRO A 152 -17.59 13.46 18.53
C PRO A 152 -16.08 13.60 18.34
N ALA A 153 -15.48 12.83 17.41
CA ALA A 153 -14.07 12.89 17.06
C ALA A 153 -13.60 14.31 16.66
N ARG A 154 -14.48 15.16 16.09
CA ARG A 154 -14.14 16.54 15.73
C ARG A 154 -13.63 17.39 16.90
N THR A 155 -14.07 17.10 18.08
CA THR A 155 -13.68 17.81 19.31
C THR A 155 -12.79 16.98 20.23
N LYS A 156 -12.96 15.65 20.22
CA LYS A 156 -12.23 14.75 21.13
C LYS A 156 -10.86 14.33 20.59
N TRP A 157 -10.66 14.27 19.26
CA TRP A 157 -9.42 13.76 18.69
C TRP A 157 -8.39 14.86 18.43
N THR A 158 -8.16 15.70 19.43
CA THR A 158 -6.97 16.55 19.52
C THR A 158 -5.83 15.76 20.17
N ILE A 159 -4.57 16.09 19.84
CA ILE A 159 -3.41 15.40 20.43
C ILE A 159 -3.46 15.43 21.96
N GLN A 160 -3.79 16.59 22.55
CA GLN A 160 -3.87 16.78 23.99
C GLN A 160 -4.94 15.88 24.64
N GLN A 161 -6.13 15.82 24.03
CA GLN A 161 -7.22 14.99 24.56
C GLN A 161 -6.92 13.51 24.41
N LEU A 162 -6.38 13.09 23.26
CA LEU A 162 -5.99 11.70 23.02
C LEU A 162 -4.90 11.25 24.00
N VAL A 163 -3.91 12.07 24.29
CA VAL A 163 -2.88 11.75 25.30
C VAL A 163 -3.47 11.70 26.71
N HIS A 164 -4.38 12.61 27.04
CA HIS A 164 -5.06 12.58 28.34
C HIS A 164 -5.83 11.27 28.55
N ASP A 165 -6.61 10.85 27.55
CA ASP A 165 -7.51 9.71 27.68
C ASP A 165 -6.82 8.36 27.39
N TYR A 166 -5.84 8.33 26.49
CA TYR A 166 -5.23 7.10 25.95
C TYR A 166 -3.70 7.09 25.97
N GLY A 167 -3.05 7.98 26.74
CA GLY A 167 -1.60 8.14 26.78
C GLY A 167 -0.82 6.85 27.09
N GLU A 168 -1.38 5.97 27.92
CA GLU A 168 -0.79 4.67 28.26
C GLU A 168 -1.12 3.55 27.28
N VAL A 169 -2.03 3.79 26.32
CA VAL A 169 -2.38 2.81 25.30
C VAL A 169 -1.27 2.72 24.28
N THR A 170 -0.99 1.49 23.85
CA THR A 170 0.04 1.20 22.87
C THR A 170 -0.56 1.10 21.48
N PHE A 171 0.00 1.86 20.54
CA PHE A 171 -0.39 1.86 19.13
C PHE A 171 0.72 1.35 18.24
N ARG A 172 0.32 0.87 17.06
CA ARG A 172 1.22 0.42 16.00
C ARG A 172 1.78 1.61 15.23
N ILE A 173 3.09 1.57 14.99
CA ILE A 173 3.81 2.59 14.21
C ILE A 173 4.07 2.05 12.81
N SER A 174 3.70 2.83 11.79
CA SER A 174 4.04 2.52 10.40
C SER A 174 5.51 2.80 10.11
N GLN A 175 6.13 1.90 9.36
CA GLN A 175 7.52 1.97 8.98
C GLN A 175 7.79 1.09 7.76
N ARG A 176 8.91 1.32 7.10
CA ARG A 176 9.39 0.51 5.97
C ARG A 176 9.99 -0.84 6.37
N SER A 177 10.19 -1.09 7.67
CA SER A 177 10.69 -2.37 8.17
C SER A 177 9.59 -3.43 8.21
N PRO A 178 9.91 -4.70 7.88
CA PRO A 178 8.96 -5.81 7.99
C PRO A 178 8.58 -6.13 9.45
N LYS A 179 9.36 -5.65 10.42
CA LYS A 179 9.11 -5.89 11.84
C LYS A 179 8.21 -4.82 12.45
N LYS A 180 7.23 -5.29 13.21
CA LYS A 180 6.25 -4.45 13.89
C LYS A 180 6.89 -3.62 15.01
N ILE A 181 6.67 -2.31 14.99
CA ILE A 181 7.01 -1.38 16.07
C ILE A 181 5.72 -0.91 16.75
N ILE A 182 5.76 -0.78 18.05
CA ILE A 182 4.67 -0.27 18.89
C ILE A 182 5.20 0.76 19.89
N MET A 183 4.39 1.78 20.17
CA MET A 183 4.69 2.81 21.18
C MET A 183 3.44 3.13 22.00
N LYS A 184 3.62 3.50 23.26
CA LYS A 184 2.56 4.18 24.01
C LYS A 184 2.30 5.55 23.38
N LEU A 185 1.05 6.00 23.38
CA LEU A 185 0.70 7.27 22.74
C LEU A 185 1.45 8.46 23.33
N LYS A 186 1.62 8.52 24.66
CA LYS A 186 2.40 9.59 25.30
C LYS A 186 3.86 9.62 24.86
N ASP A 187 4.48 8.44 24.70
CA ASP A 187 5.89 8.32 24.28
C ASP A 187 6.01 8.70 22.80
N TYR A 188 5.00 8.35 21.99
CA TYR A 188 4.93 8.74 20.59
C TYR A 188 4.77 10.27 20.43
N VAL A 189 3.95 10.91 21.23
CA VAL A 189 3.80 12.38 21.21
C VAL A 189 5.12 13.05 21.60
N SER A 190 5.82 12.55 22.63
CA SER A 190 7.17 13.04 22.96
C SER A 190 8.17 12.84 21.82
N TYR A 191 8.08 11.71 21.09
CA TYR A 191 8.88 11.50 19.89
C TYR A 191 8.54 12.54 18.82
N MET A 192 7.25 12.82 18.54
CA MET A 192 6.85 13.81 17.53
C MET A 192 7.42 15.21 17.83
N GLU A 193 7.53 15.58 19.09
CA GLU A 193 8.06 16.88 19.53
C GLU A 193 9.59 16.98 19.44
N LEU A 194 10.29 15.87 19.62
CA LEU A 194 11.76 15.83 19.74
C LEU A 194 12.47 15.41 18.47
N GLN A 195 11.78 14.76 17.54
CA GLN A 195 12.38 14.22 16.33
C GLN A 195 12.67 15.32 15.29
N HIS A 196 13.72 15.07 14.50
CA HIS A 196 14.08 15.82 13.31
C HIS A 196 14.36 14.84 12.16
N ASP A 197 13.53 13.80 12.06
CA ASP A 197 13.69 12.77 11.06
C ASP A 197 13.31 13.31 9.67
N GLU A 198 14.03 12.84 8.64
CA GLU A 198 13.70 13.09 7.25
C GLU A 198 12.36 12.42 6.86
N ASP A 199 12.11 11.24 7.42
CA ASP A 199 10.88 10.47 7.26
C ASP A 199 10.34 10.09 8.65
N PRO A 200 9.62 11.00 9.31
CA PRO A 200 9.14 10.77 10.66
C PRO A 200 8.18 9.58 10.74
N LEU A 201 8.32 8.79 11.79
CA LEU A 201 7.38 7.72 12.10
C LEU A 201 5.98 8.29 12.36
N TYR A 202 4.95 7.53 11.98
CA TYR A 202 3.57 7.89 12.26
C TYR A 202 2.77 6.68 12.76
N ILE A 203 1.75 6.93 13.58
CA ILE A 203 0.80 5.89 13.97
C ILE A 203 -0.03 5.53 12.75
N PHE A 204 -0.06 4.23 12.45
CA PHE A 204 -0.90 3.62 11.41
C PHE A 204 -1.43 2.31 11.98
N ASP A 205 -2.51 2.40 12.76
CA ASP A 205 -3.00 1.31 13.58
C ASP A 205 -4.35 0.79 13.09
N ASP A 206 -4.35 -0.44 12.60
CA ASP A 206 -5.53 -1.16 12.13
C ASP A 206 -6.30 -1.85 13.28
N LYS A 207 -5.70 -1.90 14.48
CA LYS A 207 -6.27 -2.54 15.68
C LYS A 207 -6.70 -1.55 16.75
N PHE A 208 -6.72 -0.26 16.44
CA PHE A 208 -7.10 0.77 17.39
C PHE A 208 -8.50 0.56 17.98
N GLY A 209 -9.43 0.02 17.17
CA GLY A 209 -10.80 -0.23 17.60
C GLY A 209 -10.93 -1.40 18.56
N GLU A 210 -10.04 -2.41 18.47
CA GLU A 210 -9.99 -3.54 19.39
C GLU A 210 -9.26 -3.19 20.68
N THR A 211 -8.19 -2.39 20.54
CA THR A 211 -7.39 -1.92 21.67
C THR A 211 -8.14 -0.86 22.46
N THR A 212 -8.89 0.01 21.80
CA THR A 212 -9.59 1.15 22.38
C THR A 212 -10.98 1.31 21.74
N PRO A 213 -11.96 0.45 22.11
CA PRO A 213 -13.30 0.44 21.49
C PRO A 213 -14.04 1.78 21.56
N ALA A 214 -13.79 2.58 22.59
CA ALA A 214 -14.39 3.89 22.75
C ALA A 214 -14.11 4.85 21.58
N LEU A 215 -12.97 4.69 20.89
CA LEU A 215 -12.67 5.50 19.70
C LEU A 215 -13.61 5.18 18.53
N LEU A 216 -14.21 3.99 18.48
CA LEU A 216 -15.18 3.63 17.45
C LEU A 216 -16.54 4.32 17.65
N GLU A 217 -16.84 4.79 18.86
CA GLU A 217 -18.06 5.51 19.18
C GLU A 217 -17.98 6.99 18.76
N ASP A 218 -16.76 7.49 18.52
CA ASP A 218 -16.52 8.87 18.19
C ASP A 218 -16.70 9.21 16.71
N TYR A 219 -16.80 8.21 15.84
CA TYR A 219 -17.05 8.40 14.42
C TYR A 219 -17.99 7.33 13.84
N ARG A 220 -18.45 7.53 12.64
CA ARG A 220 -19.26 6.55 11.91
C ARG A 220 -18.88 6.53 10.44
N VAL A 221 -19.07 5.40 9.79
CA VAL A 221 -18.89 5.32 8.34
C VAL A 221 -19.85 6.29 7.64
N PRO A 222 -19.35 7.22 6.82
CA PRO A 222 -20.20 8.14 6.10
C PRO A 222 -21.23 7.41 5.21
N HIS A 223 -22.40 8.00 5.04
CA HIS A 223 -23.52 7.38 4.32
C HIS A 223 -23.18 6.99 2.87
N LEU A 224 -22.24 7.69 2.22
CA LEU A 224 -21.77 7.39 0.87
C LEU A 224 -20.91 6.11 0.77
N PHE A 225 -20.36 5.63 1.88
CA PHE A 225 -19.40 4.53 1.93
C PHE A 225 -19.89 3.35 2.79
N GLN A 226 -21.18 3.25 3.02
CA GLN A 226 -21.77 2.19 3.85
C GLN A 226 -21.83 0.84 3.15
N GLU A 227 -21.87 0.82 1.80
CA GLU A 227 -21.77 -0.42 1.07
C GLU A 227 -20.34 -0.94 1.15
N ASP A 228 -20.16 -2.05 1.87
CA ASP A 228 -18.89 -2.75 1.95
C ASP A 228 -19.10 -4.26 1.87
N LEU A 229 -18.76 -4.82 0.72
CA LEU A 229 -18.98 -6.22 0.42
C LEU A 229 -18.08 -7.17 1.23
N PHE A 230 -16.98 -6.68 1.82
CA PHE A 230 -16.22 -7.44 2.82
C PHE A 230 -16.95 -7.55 4.17
N GLY A 231 -17.99 -6.76 4.39
CA GLY A 231 -18.79 -6.80 5.62
C GLY A 231 -19.54 -8.11 5.87
N VAL A 232 -19.63 -9.01 4.87
CA VAL A 232 -20.20 -10.36 5.04
C VAL A 232 -19.23 -11.35 5.70
N LEU A 233 -17.95 -11.00 5.81
CA LEU A 233 -16.93 -11.80 6.48
C LEU A 233 -16.94 -11.54 7.99
N ASP A 234 -16.62 -12.57 8.75
CA ASP A 234 -16.34 -12.41 10.17
C ASP A 234 -15.09 -11.54 10.35
N TYR A 235 -15.03 -10.84 11.47
CA TYR A 235 -13.92 -9.91 11.74
C TYR A 235 -12.53 -10.53 11.57
N GLU A 236 -12.37 -11.80 11.97
CA GLU A 236 -11.10 -12.53 11.87
C GLU A 236 -10.71 -12.89 10.43
N GLN A 237 -11.70 -13.02 9.55
CA GLN A 237 -11.52 -13.37 8.14
C GLN A 237 -11.44 -12.13 7.25
N ARG A 238 -11.94 -11.00 7.74
CA ARG A 238 -11.94 -9.75 7.00
C ARG A 238 -10.53 -9.16 6.98
N PRO A 239 -10.01 -8.69 5.82
CA PRO A 239 -8.75 -7.96 5.78
C PRO A 239 -8.81 -6.70 6.63
N ALA A 240 -7.67 -6.20 7.09
CA ALA A 240 -7.59 -4.90 7.73
C ALA A 240 -8.22 -3.84 6.81
N PHE A 241 -9.14 -3.06 7.35
CA PHE A 241 -9.94 -2.15 6.53
C PHE A 241 -10.07 -0.74 7.10
N ARG A 242 -9.67 -0.53 8.35
CA ARG A 242 -9.76 0.78 9.03
C ARG A 242 -8.49 1.05 9.80
N TRP A 243 -8.06 2.31 9.81
CA TRP A 243 -6.84 2.72 10.52
C TRP A 243 -7.04 4.06 11.22
N LEU A 244 -6.49 4.16 12.43
CA LEU A 244 -6.19 5.43 13.08
C LEU A 244 -4.81 5.90 12.59
N ILE A 245 -4.74 7.15 12.12
CA ILE A 245 -3.52 7.75 11.60
C ILE A 245 -3.20 9.01 12.41
N ILE A 246 -2.03 9.02 13.05
CA ILE A 246 -1.50 10.21 13.72
C ILE A 246 -0.07 10.41 13.27
N GLY A 247 0.24 11.58 12.75
CA GLY A 247 1.59 11.84 12.22
C GLY A 247 2.02 13.30 12.37
N PRO A 248 3.31 13.56 12.63
CA PRO A 248 3.85 14.91 12.65
C PRO A 248 3.94 15.53 11.27
N GLU A 249 4.26 16.81 11.23
CA GLU A 249 4.69 17.50 10.00
C GLU A 249 5.83 16.72 9.31
N ARG A 250 5.86 16.69 7.99
CA ARG A 250 6.79 15.95 7.11
C ARG A 250 6.58 14.44 7.02
N SER A 251 5.81 13.83 7.92
CA SER A 251 5.40 12.43 7.76
C SER A 251 4.33 12.29 6.67
N GLY A 252 4.03 11.07 6.27
CA GLY A 252 2.96 10.77 5.33
C GLY A 252 3.17 9.46 4.59
N ALA A 253 2.23 9.13 3.71
CA ALA A 253 2.28 7.92 2.90
C ALA A 253 2.97 8.19 1.56
N SER A 254 3.99 7.40 1.24
CA SER A 254 4.62 7.38 -0.08
C SER A 254 3.64 6.94 -1.16
N TRP A 255 4.01 7.06 -2.43
CA TRP A 255 3.19 6.64 -3.55
C TRP A 255 2.77 5.18 -3.46
N HIS A 256 1.48 4.95 -3.54
CA HIS A 256 0.88 3.61 -3.51
C HIS A 256 -0.49 3.61 -4.18
N VAL A 257 -0.96 2.42 -4.48
CA VAL A 257 -2.35 2.09 -4.78
C VAL A 257 -2.87 1.30 -3.59
N ASP A 258 -4.12 1.50 -3.22
CA ASP A 258 -4.69 0.79 -2.07
C ASP A 258 -4.69 -0.73 -2.27
N PRO A 259 -4.37 -1.51 -1.23
CA PRO A 259 -4.28 -2.96 -1.32
C PRO A 259 -5.59 -3.60 -1.80
N GLY A 260 -5.47 -4.66 -2.59
CA GLY A 260 -6.62 -5.40 -3.10
C GLY A 260 -7.49 -4.60 -4.06
N LEU A 261 -6.98 -3.50 -4.64
CA LEU A 261 -7.76 -2.57 -5.47
C LEU A 261 -9.05 -2.09 -4.80
N THR A 262 -9.01 -1.93 -3.48
CA THR A 262 -10.11 -1.32 -2.71
C THR A 262 -10.22 0.16 -3.00
N SER A 263 -11.38 0.74 -2.77
CA SER A 263 -11.56 2.18 -2.65
C SER A 263 -11.37 2.60 -1.19
N ALA A 264 -11.02 3.86 -0.95
CA ALA A 264 -10.85 4.38 0.39
C ALA A 264 -11.53 5.72 0.62
N TRP A 265 -11.91 5.97 1.86
CA TRP A 265 -12.19 7.31 2.36
C TRP A 265 -11.26 7.64 3.52
N ASN A 266 -10.84 8.89 3.60
CA ASN A 266 -9.97 9.39 4.67
C ASN A 266 -10.54 10.71 5.20
N THR A 267 -10.89 10.74 6.47
CA THR A 267 -11.39 11.94 7.16
C THR A 267 -10.30 12.53 8.04
N LEU A 268 -9.96 13.77 7.78
CA LEU A 268 -9.00 14.53 8.58
C LEU A 268 -9.72 15.23 9.73
N LEU A 269 -9.22 15.05 10.95
CA LEU A 269 -9.79 15.65 12.15
C LEU A 269 -8.96 16.81 12.70
N CYS A 270 -7.64 16.76 12.49
CA CYS A 270 -6.69 17.77 12.94
C CYS A 270 -5.57 17.95 11.92
N GLY A 271 -5.01 19.16 11.81
CA GLY A 271 -3.89 19.48 10.95
C GLY A 271 -4.26 19.67 9.49
N ARG A 272 -3.29 19.55 8.57
CA ARG A 272 -3.46 19.66 7.11
C ARG A 272 -2.68 18.58 6.38
N LYS A 273 -3.27 18.02 5.32
CA LYS A 273 -2.61 17.03 4.45
C LYS A 273 -2.56 17.53 3.01
N ARG A 274 -1.41 17.39 2.38
CA ARG A 274 -1.25 17.58 0.93
C ARG A 274 -1.37 16.23 0.24
N TRP A 275 -2.25 16.15 -0.75
CA TRP A 275 -2.48 14.96 -1.56
C TRP A 275 -1.99 15.19 -2.99
N ALA A 276 -1.39 14.17 -3.56
CA ALA A 276 -1.11 14.06 -4.98
C ALA A 276 -1.71 12.75 -5.49
N LEU A 277 -2.43 12.79 -6.63
CA LEU A 277 -3.18 11.64 -7.13
C LEU A 277 -2.98 11.50 -8.65
N TYR A 278 -2.78 10.25 -9.12
CA TYR A 278 -2.81 9.92 -10.54
C TYR A 278 -3.87 8.86 -10.83
N PRO A 279 -4.54 8.95 -11.99
CA PRO A 279 -5.51 7.94 -12.39
C PRO A 279 -4.84 6.57 -12.64
N PRO A 280 -5.62 5.49 -12.60
CA PRO A 280 -5.15 4.16 -12.99
C PRO A 280 -4.45 4.17 -14.35
N GLY A 281 -3.40 3.37 -14.48
CA GLY A 281 -2.60 3.27 -15.70
C GLY A 281 -1.50 4.33 -15.85
N ARG A 282 -1.33 5.20 -14.87
CA ARG A 282 -0.27 6.20 -14.86
C ARG A 282 0.58 6.08 -13.61
N VAL A 283 1.74 5.44 -13.72
CA VAL A 283 2.69 5.35 -12.62
C VAL A 283 3.35 6.72 -12.40
N PRO A 284 3.43 7.19 -11.14
CA PRO A 284 4.02 8.48 -10.82
C PRO A 284 5.50 8.56 -11.19
N GLY A 285 5.96 9.73 -11.61
CA GLY A 285 7.40 9.97 -11.82
C GLY A 285 8.21 9.69 -10.55
N GLY A 286 9.35 9.01 -10.69
CA GLY A 286 10.21 8.61 -9.57
C GLY A 286 9.73 7.36 -8.80
N VAL A 287 8.70 6.69 -9.29
CA VAL A 287 8.24 5.39 -8.77
C VAL A 287 8.62 4.29 -9.72
N THR A 288 9.18 3.19 -9.21
CA THR A 288 9.52 1.99 -9.98
C THR A 288 8.77 0.80 -9.41
N VAL A 289 8.12 0.05 -10.31
CA VAL A 289 7.39 -1.18 -9.97
C VAL A 289 8.24 -2.38 -10.38
N HIS A 290 8.65 -3.18 -9.41
CA HIS A 290 9.39 -4.41 -9.63
C HIS A 290 8.46 -5.61 -9.46
N VAL A 291 8.45 -6.52 -10.42
CA VAL A 291 7.71 -7.78 -10.35
C VAL A 291 8.73 -8.90 -10.20
N SER A 292 8.58 -9.73 -9.18
CA SER A 292 9.43 -10.89 -8.94
C SER A 292 9.15 -11.97 -9.99
N ASP A 293 10.21 -12.49 -10.60
CA ASP A 293 10.12 -13.58 -11.58
C ASP A 293 9.82 -14.94 -10.90
N GLU A 294 10.04 -15.05 -9.56
CA GLU A 294 9.88 -16.31 -8.84
C GLU A 294 8.43 -16.55 -8.39
N ASP A 295 7.77 -15.52 -7.87
CA ASP A 295 6.45 -15.62 -7.25
C ASP A 295 5.45 -14.57 -7.76
N GLY A 296 5.88 -13.71 -8.71
CA GLY A 296 5.07 -12.62 -9.25
C GLY A 296 4.73 -11.54 -8.23
N ASP A 297 5.39 -11.54 -7.07
CA ASP A 297 5.17 -10.49 -6.07
C ASP A 297 5.68 -9.13 -6.55
N VAL A 298 5.12 -8.07 -6.01
CA VAL A 298 5.37 -6.71 -6.48
C VAL A 298 6.02 -5.91 -5.38
N ASP A 299 7.20 -5.40 -5.68
CA ASP A 299 7.88 -4.40 -4.87
C ASP A 299 7.80 -3.04 -5.56
N ILE A 300 7.39 -2.03 -4.82
CA ILE A 300 7.28 -0.67 -5.32
C ILE A 300 8.34 0.19 -4.64
N GLU A 301 9.34 0.55 -5.42
CA GLU A 301 10.36 1.48 -5.01
C GLU A 301 9.85 2.91 -5.22
N THR A 302 9.75 3.66 -4.13
CA THR A 302 9.26 5.04 -4.11
C THR A 302 10.06 5.87 -3.13
N PRO A 303 10.36 7.15 -3.45
CA PRO A 303 10.87 8.08 -2.47
C PRO A 303 9.85 8.28 -1.33
N THR A 304 10.29 8.83 -0.20
CA THR A 304 9.34 9.30 0.81
C THR A 304 8.43 10.38 0.23
N SER A 305 7.27 10.60 0.86
CA SER A 305 6.38 11.67 0.41
C SER A 305 7.09 13.02 0.33
N LEU A 306 7.84 13.38 1.37
CA LEU A 306 8.58 14.63 1.39
C LEU A 306 9.66 14.71 0.30
N GLN A 307 10.45 13.64 0.11
CA GLN A 307 11.45 13.59 -0.97
C GLN A 307 10.82 13.78 -2.33
N TRP A 308 9.67 13.14 -2.57
CA TRP A 308 8.98 13.29 -3.85
C TRP A 308 8.56 14.73 -4.11
N TRP A 309 7.96 15.41 -3.13
CA TRP A 309 7.52 16.78 -3.26
C TRP A 309 8.68 17.78 -3.44
N LEU A 310 9.84 17.52 -2.81
CA LEU A 310 11.00 18.41 -2.88
C LEU A 310 11.93 18.13 -4.07
N ASP A 311 12.13 16.84 -4.40
CA ASP A 311 13.19 16.45 -5.33
C ASP A 311 12.65 16.04 -6.72
N ILE A 312 11.38 15.64 -6.85
CA ILE A 312 10.80 15.14 -8.11
C ILE A 312 9.75 16.08 -8.65
N TYR A 313 8.75 16.44 -7.84
CA TYR A 313 7.64 17.28 -8.26
C TYR A 313 8.05 18.59 -8.95
N PRO A 314 9.07 19.35 -8.50
CA PRO A 314 9.47 20.60 -9.16
C PRO A 314 10.03 20.42 -10.57
N HIS A 315 10.45 19.21 -10.92
CA HIS A 315 11.02 18.88 -12.23
C HIS A 315 10.02 18.28 -13.21
N LEU A 316 8.78 18.02 -12.77
CA LEU A 316 7.74 17.51 -13.64
C LEU A 316 7.25 18.62 -14.59
N ALA A 317 7.07 18.26 -15.87
CA ALA A 317 6.38 19.13 -16.81
C ALA A 317 4.91 19.31 -16.38
N GLU A 318 4.27 20.40 -16.77
CA GLU A 318 2.91 20.73 -16.31
C GLU A 318 1.88 19.62 -16.60
N HIS A 319 1.99 18.98 -17.76
CA HIS A 319 1.11 17.87 -18.16
C HIS A 319 1.41 16.55 -17.44
N GLU A 320 2.55 16.46 -16.74
CA GLU A 320 2.96 15.31 -15.94
C GLU A 320 2.55 15.45 -14.48
N LYS A 321 2.18 16.64 -14.04
CA LYS A 321 1.78 16.86 -12.65
C LYS A 321 0.52 16.09 -12.29
N PRO A 322 0.40 15.64 -11.00
CA PRO A 322 -0.79 14.95 -10.50
C PRO A 322 -1.99 15.89 -10.35
N LEU A 323 -3.15 15.30 -10.08
CA LEU A 323 -4.19 16.04 -9.38
C LEU A 323 -3.73 16.27 -7.94
N GLU A 324 -3.96 17.48 -7.44
CA GLU A 324 -3.48 17.89 -6.12
C GLU A 324 -4.61 18.53 -5.32
N CYS A 325 -4.60 18.33 -4.01
CA CYS A 325 -5.42 19.09 -3.09
C CYS A 325 -4.80 19.19 -1.72
N THR A 326 -5.27 20.17 -0.95
CA THR A 326 -4.95 20.30 0.48
C THR A 326 -6.22 20.00 1.27
N GLN A 327 -6.21 18.90 2.01
CA GLN A 327 -7.31 18.46 2.86
C GLN A 327 -7.27 19.22 4.19
N LEU A 328 -8.40 19.75 4.61
CA LEU A 328 -8.59 20.52 5.83
C LEU A 328 -9.36 19.71 6.90
N PRO A 329 -9.27 20.11 8.20
CA PRO A 329 -9.99 19.42 9.26
C PRO A 329 -11.50 19.38 9.05
N GLY A 330 -12.09 18.20 9.09
CA GLY A 330 -13.50 17.92 8.82
C GLY A 330 -13.78 17.46 7.40
N GLU A 331 -12.87 17.63 6.47
CA GLU A 331 -13.01 17.12 5.12
C GLU A 331 -12.71 15.62 5.05
N THR A 332 -13.45 14.95 4.22
CA THR A 332 -13.24 13.54 3.85
C THR A 332 -12.84 13.48 2.38
N ILE A 333 -11.69 12.92 2.06
CA ILE A 333 -11.32 12.61 0.69
C ILE A 333 -11.77 11.19 0.34
N PHE A 334 -12.35 11.02 -0.84
CA PHE A 334 -12.61 9.73 -1.46
C PHE A 334 -11.52 9.45 -2.50
N VAL A 335 -10.92 8.26 -2.43
CA VAL A 335 -9.92 7.76 -3.38
C VAL A 335 -10.50 6.50 -4.03
N PRO A 336 -10.78 6.53 -5.35
CA PRO A 336 -11.31 5.36 -6.04
C PRO A 336 -10.25 4.24 -6.20
N SER A 337 -10.73 3.02 -6.41
CA SER A 337 -9.92 1.85 -6.73
C SER A 337 -8.88 2.13 -7.83
N GLY A 338 -7.65 1.68 -7.61
CA GLY A 338 -6.56 1.75 -8.59
C GLY A 338 -5.92 3.13 -8.75
N TRP A 339 -6.38 4.14 -8.03
CA TRP A 339 -5.77 5.47 -8.06
C TRP A 339 -4.48 5.51 -7.24
N TRP A 340 -3.39 5.90 -7.90
CA TRP A 340 -2.14 6.20 -7.22
C TRP A 340 -2.29 7.44 -6.35
N HIS A 341 -1.80 7.38 -5.12
CA HIS A 341 -1.80 8.55 -4.26
C HIS A 341 -0.61 8.60 -3.31
N CYS A 342 -0.24 9.83 -2.98
CA CYS A 342 0.84 10.18 -2.08
C CYS A 342 0.34 11.27 -1.13
N VAL A 343 0.66 11.15 0.14
CA VAL A 343 0.18 12.07 1.19
C VAL A 343 1.34 12.65 1.97
N LEU A 344 1.37 13.97 2.12
CA LEU A 344 2.32 14.69 2.96
C LEU A 344 1.57 15.45 4.06
N ASN A 345 1.93 15.21 5.30
CA ASN A 345 1.41 15.98 6.42
C ASN A 345 2.12 17.34 6.49
N LEU A 346 1.36 18.42 6.32
CA LEU A 346 1.87 19.80 6.41
C LEU A 346 1.92 20.31 7.85
N GLU A 347 1.24 19.66 8.75
CA GLU A 347 1.15 19.91 10.19
C GLU A 347 1.02 18.57 10.90
N THR A 348 1.02 18.56 12.24
CA THR A 348 0.63 17.38 12.98
C THR A 348 -0.84 17.04 12.70
N THR A 349 -1.10 15.81 12.26
CA THR A 349 -2.42 15.37 11.79
C THR A 349 -2.98 14.24 12.61
N VAL A 350 -4.31 14.23 12.74
CA VAL A 350 -5.09 13.09 13.23
C VAL A 350 -6.17 12.78 12.20
N ALA A 351 -6.26 11.54 11.78
CA ALA A 351 -7.22 11.10 10.76
C ALA A 351 -7.71 9.68 11.03
N VAL A 352 -8.86 9.36 10.49
CA VAL A 352 -9.37 7.99 10.35
C VAL A 352 -9.60 7.68 8.88
N THR A 353 -9.19 6.51 8.46
CA THR A 353 -9.38 6.02 7.08
C THR A 353 -9.97 4.63 7.09
N GLN A 354 -10.72 4.32 6.04
CA GLN A 354 -11.25 2.98 5.83
C GLN A 354 -11.26 2.64 4.35
N ASN A 355 -10.81 1.43 4.04
CA ASN A 355 -10.92 0.82 2.72
C ASN A 355 -12.19 -0.02 2.64
N PHE A 356 -12.79 -0.09 1.46
CA PHE A 356 -14.04 -0.81 1.25
C PHE A 356 -14.15 -1.37 -0.17
N VAL A 357 -15.01 -2.36 -0.31
CA VAL A 357 -15.40 -2.96 -1.59
C VAL A 357 -16.89 -2.73 -1.81
N ASN A 358 -17.22 -2.09 -2.91
CA ASN A 358 -18.60 -1.92 -3.35
C ASN A 358 -18.78 -2.47 -4.77
N GLN A 359 -19.93 -2.25 -5.36
CA GLN A 359 -20.23 -2.74 -6.70
C GLN A 359 -19.29 -2.18 -7.78
N SER A 360 -18.76 -0.96 -7.61
CA SER A 360 -17.93 -0.30 -8.62
C SER A 360 -16.52 -0.90 -8.74
N ASN A 361 -15.96 -1.40 -7.64
CA ASN A 361 -14.61 -1.96 -7.61
C ASN A 361 -14.56 -3.48 -7.39
N PHE A 362 -15.70 -4.14 -7.25
CA PHE A 362 -15.79 -5.57 -6.96
C PHE A 362 -15.01 -6.44 -7.96
N GLU A 363 -15.15 -6.15 -9.26
CA GLU A 363 -14.46 -6.90 -10.30
C GLU A 363 -12.93 -6.73 -10.21
N HIS A 364 -12.45 -5.53 -9.89
CA HIS A 364 -11.03 -5.27 -9.69
C HIS A 364 -10.47 -6.05 -8.50
N VAL A 365 -11.23 -6.11 -7.41
CA VAL A 365 -10.85 -6.88 -6.22
C VAL A 365 -10.80 -8.38 -6.50
N CYS A 366 -11.75 -8.90 -7.27
CA CYS A 366 -11.73 -10.29 -7.72
C CYS A 366 -10.49 -10.60 -8.59
N LEU A 367 -10.11 -9.68 -9.47
CA LEU A 367 -8.91 -9.81 -10.30
C LEU A 367 -7.62 -9.78 -9.45
N ASP A 368 -7.52 -8.89 -8.47
CA ASP A 368 -6.36 -8.84 -7.58
C ASP A 368 -6.20 -10.12 -6.75
N MET A 369 -7.31 -10.76 -6.38
CA MET A 369 -7.32 -12.04 -5.65
C MET A 369 -7.13 -13.26 -6.55
N ALA A 370 -7.14 -13.10 -7.87
CA ALA A 370 -7.00 -14.22 -8.80
C ALA A 370 -5.63 -14.91 -8.64
N PRO A 371 -5.57 -16.25 -8.77
CA PRO A 371 -4.29 -16.95 -8.76
C PRO A 371 -3.48 -16.60 -10.01
N GLY A 372 -2.15 -16.65 -9.91
CA GLY A 372 -1.25 -16.44 -11.04
C GLY A 372 -0.24 -15.31 -10.83
N HIS A 373 0.89 -15.43 -11.53
CA HIS A 373 2.03 -14.54 -11.30
C HIS A 373 2.06 -13.32 -12.22
N CYS A 374 1.59 -13.48 -13.47
CA CYS A 374 1.82 -12.47 -14.50
C CYS A 374 1.00 -11.18 -14.33
N HIS A 375 -0.15 -11.25 -13.68
CA HIS A 375 -1.06 -10.11 -13.56
C HIS A 375 -0.92 -9.34 -12.25
N LYS A 376 -0.27 -9.88 -11.22
CA LYS A 376 -0.14 -9.24 -9.90
C LYS A 376 0.48 -7.84 -9.99
N GLY A 377 1.55 -7.68 -10.78
CA GLY A 377 2.17 -6.38 -11.00
C GLY A 377 1.23 -5.37 -11.64
N VAL A 378 0.42 -5.83 -12.59
CA VAL A 378 -0.57 -5.01 -13.29
C VAL A 378 -1.68 -4.58 -12.34
N CYS A 379 -2.21 -5.50 -11.53
CA CYS A 379 -3.23 -5.22 -10.53
C CYS A 379 -2.72 -4.20 -9.49
N ARG A 380 -1.57 -4.45 -8.91
CA ARG A 380 -1.01 -3.62 -7.84
C ARG A 380 -0.56 -2.25 -8.32
N ALA A 381 -0.19 -2.11 -9.58
CA ALA A 381 0.05 -0.83 -10.21
C ALA A 381 -1.25 -0.10 -10.60
N GLY A 382 -2.42 -0.65 -10.30
CA GLY A 382 -3.72 -0.06 -10.62
C GLY A 382 -4.07 -0.10 -12.11
N LEU A 383 -3.31 -0.80 -12.94
CA LEU A 383 -3.49 -0.79 -14.40
C LEU A 383 -4.81 -1.46 -14.83
N LEU A 384 -5.30 -2.42 -14.07
CA LEU A 384 -6.58 -3.08 -14.35
C LEU A 384 -7.80 -2.20 -14.08
N ALA A 385 -7.65 -1.17 -13.28
CA ALA A 385 -8.74 -0.23 -13.00
C ALA A 385 -8.90 0.84 -14.09
N VAL A 386 -8.16 0.78 -15.20
CA VAL A 386 -8.29 1.73 -16.33
C VAL A 386 -9.62 1.53 -17.04
N PRO A 387 -10.50 2.54 -17.08
CA PRO A 387 -11.81 2.41 -17.70
C PRO A 387 -11.74 2.00 -19.19
N GLY A 388 -12.55 1.03 -19.58
CA GLY A 388 -12.69 0.60 -20.96
C GLY A 388 -11.50 -0.19 -21.51
N LYS A 389 -10.54 -0.57 -20.68
CA LYS A 389 -9.44 -1.47 -21.07
C LYS A 389 -9.64 -2.85 -20.48
N SER A 390 -9.54 -3.86 -21.32
CA SER A 390 -9.36 -5.23 -20.86
C SER A 390 -7.88 -5.46 -20.54
N VAL A 391 -7.58 -6.49 -19.77
CA VAL A 391 -6.19 -6.88 -19.51
C VAL A 391 -5.47 -7.27 -20.81
N ARG A 392 -6.18 -7.81 -21.82
CA ARG A 392 -5.63 -8.04 -23.18
C ARG A 392 -5.11 -6.75 -23.83
N ASP A 393 -5.84 -5.65 -23.67
CA ASP A 393 -5.42 -4.38 -24.26
C ASP A 393 -4.14 -3.86 -23.60
N ILE A 394 -3.97 -4.15 -22.31
CA ILE A 394 -2.78 -3.77 -21.55
C ILE A 394 -1.59 -4.63 -21.96
N GLU A 395 -1.76 -5.95 -22.12
CA GLU A 395 -0.67 -6.86 -22.50
C GLU A 395 -0.28 -6.76 -23.98
N ASN A 396 -1.26 -6.59 -24.87
CA ASN A 396 -1.00 -6.51 -26.32
C ASN A 396 -0.48 -5.13 -26.78
N HIS A 397 -0.68 -4.09 -25.98
CA HIS A 397 -0.21 -2.74 -26.28
C HIS A 397 0.53 -2.10 -25.09
N PRO A 398 1.56 -2.75 -24.53
CA PRO A 398 2.29 -2.19 -23.40
C PRO A 398 2.88 -0.81 -23.72
N ALA A 399 3.32 -0.59 -24.96
CA ALA A 399 3.92 0.68 -25.39
C ALA A 399 2.91 1.85 -25.50
N GLY A 400 1.66 1.58 -25.84
CA GLY A 400 0.64 2.62 -26.04
C GLY A 400 0.06 3.18 -24.73
N THR A 401 0.02 2.38 -23.68
CA THR A 401 -0.39 2.80 -22.33
C THR A 401 0.79 3.34 -21.50
N MET A 402 2.00 3.00 -21.92
CA MET A 402 3.24 3.17 -21.19
C MET A 402 4.13 4.29 -21.75
N SER A 403 3.62 5.11 -22.68
CA SER A 403 4.36 6.29 -23.17
C SER A 403 4.66 7.34 -22.10
N ALA A 404 4.08 7.19 -20.90
CA ALA A 404 4.42 7.98 -19.72
C ALA A 404 5.49 7.34 -18.83
N TRP A 405 5.91 6.09 -19.13
CA TRP A 405 7.00 5.44 -18.42
C TRP A 405 8.33 5.86 -19.05
N ASN A 406 9.31 6.17 -18.25
CA ASN A 406 10.64 6.49 -18.76
C ASN A 406 11.12 5.34 -19.65
N HIS A 407 11.39 5.62 -20.91
CA HIS A 407 11.74 4.65 -21.95
C HIS A 407 12.96 3.76 -21.60
N ASN A 408 13.78 4.17 -20.63
CA ASN A 408 14.94 3.42 -20.17
C ASN A 408 14.63 2.30 -19.16
N ASP A 409 13.56 2.43 -18.36
CA ASP A 409 13.22 1.43 -17.34
C ASP A 409 12.37 0.30 -17.94
N MET A 410 11.52 0.63 -18.92
CA MET A 410 10.73 -0.32 -19.68
C MET A 410 11.57 -1.35 -20.44
N THR A 411 12.65 -0.89 -21.11
CA THR A 411 13.54 -1.81 -21.86
C THR A 411 14.19 -2.85 -20.97
N ARG A 412 14.28 -2.59 -19.67
CA ARG A 412 14.83 -3.52 -18.69
C ARG A 412 13.79 -4.53 -18.20
N ALA A 413 12.56 -4.09 -17.95
CA ALA A 413 11.44 -4.97 -17.59
C ALA A 413 10.99 -5.83 -18.79
N GLU A 414 10.85 -5.24 -19.99
CA GLU A 414 10.55 -5.99 -21.23
C GLU A 414 11.66 -6.96 -21.62
N LYS A 415 12.94 -6.62 -21.41
CA LYS A 415 14.04 -7.57 -21.65
C LYS A 415 14.02 -8.73 -20.69
N ARG A 416 13.58 -8.54 -19.45
CA ARG A 416 13.40 -9.65 -18.50
C ARG A 416 12.21 -10.52 -18.87
N LEU A 417 11.06 -9.94 -19.23
CA LEU A 417 9.88 -10.67 -19.71
C LEU A 417 10.15 -11.42 -21.04
N LYS A 418 10.93 -10.82 -21.95
CA LYS A 418 11.32 -11.49 -23.22
C LYS A 418 12.51 -12.44 -23.07
N GLY A 419 13.33 -12.27 -22.04
CA GLY A 419 14.49 -13.13 -21.73
C GLY A 419 14.12 -14.50 -21.17
N SER A 420 12.97 -14.63 -20.49
CA SER A 420 12.48 -15.92 -19.98
C SER A 420 11.86 -16.80 -21.06
N GLY A 421 11.58 -16.25 -22.24
CA GLY A 421 10.99 -16.98 -23.38
C GLY A 421 11.98 -17.82 -24.22
N SER A 422 13.26 -17.86 -23.90
CA SER A 422 14.28 -18.58 -24.66
C SER A 422 14.90 -19.79 -23.96
N VAL A 423 14.27 -20.30 -22.92
CA VAL A 423 14.59 -21.64 -22.44
C VAL A 423 13.93 -22.63 -23.41
N ARG A 424 14.74 -23.32 -24.19
CA ARG A 424 14.34 -24.42 -25.06
C ARG A 424 13.33 -25.28 -24.31
N ALA A 425 12.13 -25.40 -24.86
CA ALA A 425 11.18 -26.43 -24.52
C ALA A 425 11.89 -27.80 -24.64
N SER A 426 12.44 -28.29 -23.52
CA SER A 426 12.72 -29.71 -23.40
C SER A 426 11.36 -30.38 -23.27
N ASN A 427 11.20 -31.47 -24.04
CA ASN A 427 9.99 -32.26 -24.21
C ASN A 427 9.43 -32.89 -22.91
N SER A 428 9.11 -32.12 -21.90
CA SER A 428 8.33 -32.54 -20.74
C SER A 428 6.95 -31.87 -20.68
N ALA A 429 6.55 -31.15 -21.73
CA ALA A 429 5.23 -30.52 -21.86
C ALA A 429 4.07 -31.49 -22.15
N ASN A 430 4.29 -32.79 -22.07
CA ASN A 430 3.26 -33.79 -22.38
C ASN A 430 2.66 -34.49 -21.15
N GLN A 431 2.66 -33.89 -19.97
CA GLN A 431 1.89 -34.39 -18.84
C GLN A 431 1.20 -33.29 -18.02
N CYS A 432 1.03 -32.09 -18.53
CA CYS A 432 -0.14 -31.31 -18.12
C CYS A 432 -1.33 -31.94 -18.84
N ALA A 433 -2.14 -32.70 -18.12
CA ALA A 433 -3.40 -33.15 -18.63
C ALA A 433 -4.12 -31.94 -19.24
N SER A 434 -4.27 -31.96 -20.56
CA SER A 434 -5.19 -31.10 -21.25
C SER A 434 -6.57 -31.41 -20.68
N PHE A 435 -6.97 -30.68 -19.64
CA PHE A 435 -8.37 -30.52 -19.33
C PHE A 435 -8.92 -29.76 -20.52
N GLU A 436 -9.41 -30.53 -21.51
CA GLU A 436 -10.10 -29.96 -22.63
C GLU A 436 -11.33 -29.27 -22.06
N PHE A 437 -11.44 -27.98 -22.31
CA PHE A 437 -12.60 -27.15 -21.93
C PHE A 437 -13.90 -27.70 -22.56
N SER A 438 -13.78 -28.55 -23.58
CA SER A 438 -14.86 -29.37 -24.11
C SER A 438 -15.55 -30.21 -23.04
N ASP A 439 -14.78 -30.78 -22.08
CA ASP A 439 -15.37 -31.62 -21.02
C ASP A 439 -16.11 -30.79 -19.98
N VAL A 440 -15.66 -29.55 -19.75
CA VAL A 440 -16.38 -28.62 -18.88
C VAL A 440 -17.63 -28.08 -19.57
N HIS A 441 -17.58 -27.84 -20.88
CA HIS A 441 -18.76 -27.40 -21.65
C HIS A 441 -19.79 -28.52 -21.78
N GLU A 442 -19.37 -29.76 -22.01
CA GLU A 442 -20.25 -30.93 -22.06
C GLU A 442 -20.86 -31.26 -20.68
N SER A 443 -20.13 -31.06 -19.60
CA SER A 443 -20.65 -31.18 -18.24
C SER A 443 -21.57 -30.01 -17.85
N LEU A 444 -21.40 -28.84 -18.44
CA LEU A 444 -22.25 -27.66 -18.25
C LEU A 444 -23.60 -27.80 -18.99
N GLU A 445 -23.65 -28.51 -20.13
CA GLU A 445 -24.89 -28.75 -20.87
C GLU A 445 -25.75 -29.88 -20.28
N ASN A 446 -25.15 -30.84 -19.57
CA ASN A 446 -25.83 -32.04 -19.04
C ASN A 446 -26.04 -32.04 -17.52
N GLN A 447 -25.43 -31.16 -16.77
CA GLN A 447 -25.74 -30.96 -15.34
C GLN A 447 -26.54 -29.67 -15.22
N VAL A 448 -27.54 -29.70 -14.35
CA VAL A 448 -28.15 -28.45 -13.86
C VAL A 448 -27.00 -27.57 -13.43
N PHE A 449 -26.74 -26.52 -14.21
CA PHE A 449 -25.62 -25.64 -14.01
C PHE A 449 -25.68 -25.12 -12.58
N SER A 450 -24.87 -25.72 -11.74
CA SER A 450 -24.71 -25.26 -10.39
C SER A 450 -23.90 -23.97 -10.48
N TYR A 451 -24.56 -22.84 -10.33
CA TYR A 451 -23.90 -21.54 -10.10
C TYR A 451 -23.15 -21.56 -8.76
N ASP A 452 -22.68 -22.75 -8.38
CA ASP A 452 -21.94 -22.97 -7.18
C ASP A 452 -20.53 -22.36 -7.36
N ILE A 453 -20.18 -21.45 -6.46
CA ILE A 453 -18.83 -20.92 -6.31
C ILE A 453 -17.81 -22.05 -6.06
N GLY A 454 -18.23 -23.26 -5.81
CA GLY A 454 -17.41 -24.47 -5.85
C GLY A 454 -16.60 -24.63 -7.14
N PHE A 455 -17.09 -24.08 -8.26
CA PHE A 455 -16.35 -23.97 -9.50
C PHE A 455 -15.09 -23.09 -9.36
N LEU A 456 -15.17 -21.96 -8.68
CA LEU A 456 -14.00 -21.16 -8.33
C LEU A 456 -13.02 -21.88 -7.44
N SER A 457 -13.53 -22.76 -6.57
CA SER A 457 -12.67 -23.44 -5.61
C SER A 457 -11.66 -24.36 -6.25
N GLN A 458 -11.95 -24.95 -7.41
CA GLN A 458 -10.98 -25.80 -8.14
C GLN A 458 -9.74 -25.05 -8.57
N PHE A 459 -9.94 -23.87 -9.12
CA PHE A 459 -8.83 -23.05 -9.62
C PHE A 459 -8.05 -22.44 -8.48
N LEU A 460 -8.73 -22.08 -7.40
CA LEU A 460 -8.11 -21.51 -6.22
C LEU A 460 -7.42 -22.56 -5.32
N GLU A 461 -7.74 -23.88 -5.43
CA GLU A 461 -7.10 -24.94 -4.64
C GLU A 461 -5.78 -25.47 -5.22
N LYS A 462 -5.56 -25.33 -6.52
CA LYS A 462 -4.35 -25.83 -7.18
C LYS A 462 -3.09 -25.01 -6.91
N GLU A 463 -3.28 -23.76 -6.58
CA GLU A 463 -2.18 -22.82 -6.32
C GLU A 463 -2.08 -22.61 -4.82
N LYS A 464 -0.99 -23.04 -4.21
CA LYS A 464 -0.70 -22.73 -2.80
C LYS A 464 -0.62 -21.22 -2.63
N ASP A 465 -1.04 -20.72 -1.46
CA ASP A 465 -1.01 -19.32 -1.06
C ASP A 465 0.34 -18.62 -1.39
N HIS A 466 0.49 -18.18 -2.61
CA HIS A 466 1.59 -17.30 -3.03
C HIS A 466 1.31 -15.83 -2.71
N TYR A 467 0.16 -15.57 -2.07
CA TYR A 467 -0.30 -14.22 -1.72
C TYR A 467 0.24 -13.72 -0.39
N THR A 468 1.54 -13.72 -0.21
CA THR A 468 2.15 -12.82 0.76
C THR A 468 2.35 -11.48 0.08
N SER A 469 1.33 -10.65 0.12
CA SER A 469 1.43 -9.29 -0.38
C SER A 469 2.42 -8.48 0.43
N VAL A 470 3.46 -7.96 -0.18
CA VAL A 470 4.41 -7.02 0.42
C VAL A 470 3.69 -5.75 0.90
N TRP A 471 2.60 -5.37 0.28
CA TRP A 471 1.78 -4.21 0.60
C TRP A 471 0.97 -4.32 1.88
N SER A 472 0.53 -5.50 2.16
CA SER A 472 -0.21 -5.79 3.38
C SER A 472 0.35 -7.10 3.94
N PRO A 473 1.55 -7.06 4.55
CA PRO A 473 2.14 -8.26 5.15
C PRO A 473 1.25 -8.85 6.24
N THR A 474 0.20 -8.13 6.63
CA THR A 474 -0.67 -8.51 7.73
C THR A 474 -1.99 -9.13 7.30
N ASN A 475 -2.48 -8.92 6.05
CA ASN A 475 -3.76 -9.50 5.62
C ASN A 475 -3.91 -9.57 4.08
N PRO A 476 -3.16 -10.39 3.36
CA PRO A 476 -3.65 -10.84 2.07
C PRO A 476 -4.93 -11.65 2.33
N ILE A 477 -5.98 -11.42 1.55
CA ILE A 477 -7.05 -12.40 1.48
C ILE A 477 -6.45 -13.62 0.79
N GLY A 478 -6.26 -14.70 1.53
CA GLY A 478 -5.86 -15.98 0.95
C GLY A 478 -6.97 -16.52 0.04
N GLN A 479 -6.63 -17.47 -0.79
CA GLN A 479 -7.60 -18.09 -1.70
C GLN A 479 -8.78 -18.71 -0.96
N ARG A 480 -8.54 -19.26 0.23
CA ARG A 480 -9.58 -19.85 1.09
C ARG A 480 -10.56 -18.78 1.56
N GLU A 481 -10.07 -17.65 1.99
CA GLU A 481 -10.86 -16.52 2.47
C GLU A 481 -11.62 -15.86 1.32
N ALA A 482 -11.01 -15.77 0.12
CA ALA A 482 -11.68 -15.29 -1.09
C ALA A 482 -12.88 -16.18 -1.46
N ARG A 483 -12.74 -17.50 -1.39
CA ARG A 483 -13.84 -18.45 -1.64
C ARG A 483 -14.98 -18.27 -0.64
N GLU A 484 -14.65 -18.21 0.64
CA GLU A 484 -15.65 -18.03 1.68
C GLU A 484 -16.36 -16.67 1.53
N TRP A 485 -15.63 -15.63 1.15
CA TRP A 485 -16.20 -14.32 0.85
C TRP A 485 -17.22 -14.39 -0.29
N LEU A 486 -16.83 -14.96 -1.44
CA LEU A 486 -17.73 -15.09 -2.61
C LEU A 486 -18.95 -15.97 -2.29
N ARG A 487 -18.75 -17.07 -1.55
CA ARG A 487 -19.84 -17.95 -1.10
C ARG A 487 -20.84 -17.19 -0.21
N ARG A 488 -20.37 -16.44 0.76
CA ARG A 488 -21.25 -15.65 1.66
C ARG A 488 -21.99 -14.58 0.90
N LEU A 489 -21.31 -13.86 0.00
CA LEU A 489 -21.95 -12.87 -0.86
C LEU A 489 -23.06 -13.51 -1.69
N TRP A 490 -22.80 -14.66 -2.31
CA TRP A 490 -23.78 -15.36 -3.13
C TRP A 490 -25.06 -15.71 -2.36
N VAL A 491 -24.90 -16.10 -1.12
CA VAL A 491 -26.04 -16.47 -0.24
C VAL A 491 -26.73 -15.23 0.31
N LEU A 492 -25.97 -14.25 0.79
CA LEU A 492 -26.50 -13.11 1.55
C LEU A 492 -26.93 -11.94 0.67
N LYS A 493 -26.45 -11.87 -0.59
CA LYS A 493 -26.69 -10.78 -1.54
C LYS A 493 -27.24 -11.31 -2.88
N PRO A 494 -28.43 -11.91 -2.91
CA PRO A 494 -29.00 -12.51 -4.12
C PRO A 494 -29.13 -11.49 -5.26
N GLU A 495 -29.37 -10.23 -4.95
CA GLU A 495 -29.47 -9.12 -5.89
C GLU A 495 -28.15 -8.83 -6.64
N LEU A 496 -27.01 -9.28 -6.09
CA LEU A 496 -25.67 -9.07 -6.65
C LEU A 496 -25.10 -10.31 -7.37
N ARG A 497 -25.86 -11.40 -7.48
CA ARG A 497 -25.35 -12.66 -8.04
C ARG A 497 -24.75 -12.53 -9.43
N GLY A 498 -25.34 -11.70 -10.29
CA GLY A 498 -24.77 -11.42 -11.61
C GLY A 498 -23.38 -10.77 -11.55
N LEU A 499 -23.19 -9.81 -10.64
CA LEU A 499 -21.91 -9.15 -10.41
C LEU A 499 -20.89 -10.13 -9.79
N ILE A 500 -21.32 -10.92 -8.79
CA ILE A 500 -20.48 -11.92 -8.12
C ILE A 500 -20.00 -12.97 -9.12
N TRP A 501 -20.89 -13.46 -9.97
CA TRP A 501 -20.55 -14.41 -11.02
C TRP A 501 -19.52 -13.84 -12.01
N LYS A 502 -19.73 -12.60 -12.46
CA LYS A 502 -18.82 -11.93 -13.38
C LYS A 502 -17.43 -11.76 -12.78
N GLY A 503 -17.34 -11.27 -11.53
CA GLY A 503 -16.06 -11.13 -10.84
C GLY A 503 -15.36 -12.47 -10.63
N ALA A 504 -16.13 -13.50 -10.29
CA ALA A 504 -15.65 -14.86 -10.16
C ALA A 504 -15.04 -15.40 -11.48
N CYS A 505 -15.74 -15.22 -12.59
CA CYS A 505 -15.25 -15.63 -13.92
C CYS A 505 -13.99 -14.87 -14.32
N LEU A 506 -13.92 -13.57 -14.02
CA LEU A 506 -12.72 -12.76 -14.26
C LEU A 506 -11.52 -13.29 -13.49
N ALA A 507 -11.69 -13.61 -12.20
CA ALA A 507 -10.63 -14.17 -11.37
C ALA A 507 -10.09 -15.50 -11.90
N ILE A 508 -10.93 -16.36 -12.44
CA ILE A 508 -10.52 -17.64 -13.02
C ILE A 508 -9.78 -17.44 -14.35
N SER A 509 -10.22 -16.49 -15.18
CA SER A 509 -9.69 -16.31 -16.53
C SER A 509 -8.26 -15.79 -16.57
N VAL A 510 -7.80 -15.18 -15.50
CA VAL A 510 -6.47 -14.55 -15.46
C VAL A 510 -5.34 -15.55 -15.65
N ASP A 511 -5.44 -16.78 -15.14
CA ASP A 511 -4.39 -17.79 -15.28
C ASP A 511 -4.36 -18.50 -16.64
N LYS A 512 -5.48 -18.52 -17.34
CA LYS A 512 -5.63 -19.19 -18.63
C LYS A 512 -5.88 -18.21 -19.78
N TRP A 513 -5.27 -17.09 -19.67
CA TRP A 513 -5.48 -15.87 -20.40
C TRP A 513 -5.71 -15.99 -21.91
N TYR A 514 -4.97 -16.84 -22.60
CA TYR A 514 -5.01 -16.95 -24.05
C TYR A 514 -6.03 -17.96 -24.58
N ALA A 515 -6.43 -18.95 -23.78
CA ALA A 515 -7.27 -20.04 -24.24
C ALA A 515 -8.77 -19.82 -23.95
N CYS A 516 -9.14 -19.05 -22.95
CA CYS A 516 -10.48 -19.08 -22.36
C CYS A 516 -11.24 -17.76 -22.40
N LEU A 517 -10.68 -16.68 -22.94
CA LEU A 517 -11.35 -15.36 -22.90
C LEU A 517 -12.62 -15.29 -23.76
N GLU A 518 -12.66 -16.01 -24.86
CA GLU A 518 -13.88 -16.07 -25.67
C GLU A 518 -14.98 -16.84 -24.94
N GLU A 519 -14.63 -17.91 -24.25
CA GLU A 519 -15.56 -18.73 -23.48
C GLU A 519 -16.00 -18.05 -22.18
N VAL A 520 -15.10 -17.38 -21.47
CA VAL A 520 -15.43 -16.58 -20.28
C VAL A 520 -16.31 -15.38 -20.66
N SER A 521 -16.07 -14.77 -21.82
CA SER A 521 -16.97 -13.73 -22.34
C SER A 521 -18.36 -14.26 -22.63
N ALA A 522 -18.48 -15.52 -23.04
CA ALA A 522 -19.76 -16.19 -23.21
C ALA A 522 -20.42 -16.46 -21.85
N CYS A 523 -19.67 -16.85 -20.82
CA CYS A 523 -20.19 -17.01 -19.46
C CYS A 523 -20.72 -15.69 -18.86
N HIS A 524 -20.09 -14.56 -19.16
CA HIS A 524 -20.56 -13.24 -18.72
C HIS A 524 -21.92 -12.85 -19.31
N SER A 525 -22.31 -13.45 -20.43
CA SER A 525 -23.59 -13.18 -21.08
C SER A 525 -24.73 -14.10 -20.61
N LEU A 526 -24.42 -15.10 -19.77
CA LEU A 526 -25.46 -15.95 -19.19
C LEU A 526 -26.30 -15.16 -18.20
N PRO A 527 -27.63 -15.27 -18.25
CA PRO A 527 -28.49 -14.63 -17.28
C PRO A 527 -28.18 -15.21 -15.87
N PRO A 528 -28.28 -14.38 -14.82
CA PRO A 528 -28.19 -14.91 -13.46
C PRO A 528 -29.26 -16.00 -13.24
N PRO A 529 -29.01 -16.99 -12.35
CA PRO A 529 -29.98 -18.02 -12.05
C PRO A 529 -31.29 -17.42 -11.56
N SER A 530 -32.40 -18.09 -11.85
CA SER A 530 -33.71 -17.68 -11.35
C SER A 530 -33.71 -17.75 -9.81
N GLU A 531 -34.47 -16.88 -9.17
CA GLU A 531 -34.57 -16.80 -7.70
C GLU A 531 -35.02 -18.12 -7.04
N ASP A 532 -35.64 -19.03 -7.81
CA ASP A 532 -36.15 -20.31 -7.36
C ASP A 532 -35.11 -21.46 -7.35
N GLU A 533 -33.94 -21.25 -7.95
CA GLU A 533 -32.87 -22.25 -7.92
C GLU A 533 -32.14 -22.21 -6.57
N LYS A 534 -32.57 -23.08 -5.67
CA LYS A 534 -31.87 -23.35 -4.41
C LYS A 534 -30.51 -23.93 -4.73
N LEU A 535 -29.45 -23.25 -4.39
CA LEU A 535 -28.09 -23.79 -4.41
C LEU A 535 -28.06 -25.11 -3.63
N PRO A 536 -27.66 -26.23 -4.24
CA PRO A 536 -27.48 -27.47 -3.50
C PRO A 536 -26.33 -27.27 -2.52
N VAL A 537 -26.68 -27.18 -1.25
CA VAL A 537 -25.71 -27.07 -0.16
C VAL A 537 -24.83 -28.33 -0.20
N GLY A 538 -23.58 -28.19 -0.62
CA GLY A 538 -22.55 -29.22 -0.49
C GLY A 538 -22.29 -30.14 -1.67
N THR A 539 -22.88 -29.95 -2.85
CA THR A 539 -22.65 -30.87 -4.01
C THR A 539 -21.42 -30.51 -4.85
N GLY A 540 -20.96 -29.26 -4.86
CA GLY A 540 -19.76 -28.85 -5.59
C GLY A 540 -18.46 -29.49 -5.10
N LEU A 541 -18.38 -29.85 -3.82
CA LEU A 541 -17.20 -30.51 -3.25
C LEU A 541 -17.07 -32.00 -3.63
N HIS A 542 -18.15 -32.66 -4.02
CA HIS A 542 -18.14 -34.09 -4.34
C HIS A 542 -17.72 -34.41 -5.79
N CYS A 543 -18.01 -33.53 -6.74
CA CYS A 543 -17.57 -33.72 -8.14
C CYS A 543 -16.07 -33.66 -8.33
N PHE A 544 -15.34 -33.04 -7.41
CA PHE A 544 -13.91 -32.76 -7.56
C PHE A 544 -12.96 -33.68 -6.80
N ARG A 545 -13.51 -34.59 -5.94
CA ARG A 545 -12.73 -35.64 -5.28
C ARG A 545 -12.42 -36.85 -6.17
N GLN A 546 -12.99 -36.92 -7.39
CA GLN A 546 -12.78 -38.05 -8.31
C GLN A 546 -11.75 -37.76 -9.43
N CYS A 547 -11.08 -36.61 -9.40
CA CYS A 547 -10.04 -36.26 -10.38
C CYS A 547 -8.67 -36.15 -9.71
N ASP A 548 -8.31 -37.09 -8.84
CA ASP A 548 -6.91 -37.32 -8.43
C ASP A 548 -6.19 -38.18 -9.48
#